data_038aae565f96d91fdd884ca77d214075
#
_entry.id   038aae565f96d91fdd884ca77d214075
#
_cell.length_a   1.000
_cell.length_b   1.000
_cell.length_c   1.000
_cell.angle_alpha   90.00
_cell.angle_beta   90.00
_cell.angle_gamma   90.00
#
_symmetry.space_group_name_H-M   'P 1'
#
loop_
_entity.id
_entity.type
_entity.pdbx_description
1 polymer ?
#
loop_
_entity_poly.entity_id
_entity_poly.type
_entity_poly.pdbx_seq_one_letter_code
_entity_poly.pdbx_strand_id
1 'polypeptide(L)'
;MKNKYLFILFLFILFFNSCSVFAAENVPYLIQGELSTEESEIYDFMGFNFFFKNKGEKTISKLTVVFYVFDENGEPPFGMKNHIVLNINCNIEPNEIIEDCISLDDFIFSFESSGYVIDYLYISQILYDDGAVWTDSFGVFATY
;
A
#
# COMPACT_ATOMS: atom_id res chain seq x y z
N MET A 1 47.91 -29.14 -11.24
CA MET A 1 46.44 -29.15 -11.57
C MET A 1 45.55 -28.88 -10.35
N LYS A 2 45.88 -29.27 -9.13
CA LYS A 2 45.05 -29.03 -7.92
C LYS A 2 44.76 -27.55 -7.61
N ASN A 3 45.65 -26.63 -7.90
CA ASN A 3 45.47 -25.20 -7.58
C ASN A 3 44.41 -24.45 -8.44
N LYS A 4 44.15 -24.94 -9.67
CA LYS A 4 43.12 -24.33 -10.53
C LYS A 4 41.69 -24.53 -10.01
N TYR A 5 41.41 -25.71 -9.46
CA TYR A 5 40.09 -26.01 -8.89
C TYR A 5 39.86 -25.25 -7.58
N LEU A 6 40.88 -25.04 -6.78
CA LEU A 6 40.80 -24.24 -5.56
C LEU A 6 40.48 -22.77 -5.87
N PHE A 7 41.08 -22.21 -6.93
CA PHE A 7 40.78 -20.85 -7.38
C PHE A 7 39.37 -20.67 -7.92
N ILE A 8 38.90 -21.64 -8.70
CA ILE A 8 37.51 -21.64 -9.22
C ILE A 8 36.50 -21.76 -8.08
N LEU A 9 36.76 -22.61 -7.10
CA LEU A 9 35.90 -22.75 -5.92
C LEU A 9 35.86 -21.46 -5.11
N PHE A 10 36.99 -20.78 -4.94
CA PHE A 10 37.07 -19.49 -4.23
C PHE A 10 36.31 -18.38 -4.99
N LEU A 11 36.40 -18.35 -6.32
CA LEU A 11 35.62 -17.43 -7.16
C LEU A 11 34.11 -17.68 -7.03
N PHE A 12 33.69 -18.96 -6.99
CA PHE A 12 32.30 -19.35 -6.82
C PHE A 12 31.74 -18.92 -5.46
N ILE A 13 32.52 -19.05 -4.39
CA ILE A 13 32.14 -18.62 -3.04
C ILE A 13 32.01 -17.08 -2.99
N LEU A 14 32.86 -16.33 -3.69
CA LEU A 14 32.77 -14.88 -3.78
C LEU A 14 31.49 -14.42 -4.54
N PHE A 15 31.08 -15.14 -5.57
CA PHE A 15 29.84 -14.83 -6.29
C PHE A 15 28.57 -15.10 -5.47
N PHE A 16 28.58 -16.10 -4.61
CA PHE A 16 27.44 -16.39 -3.73
C PHE A 16 27.30 -15.39 -2.57
N ASN A 17 28.37 -14.73 -2.15
CA ASN A 17 28.29 -13.68 -1.13
C ASN A 17 27.87 -12.32 -1.69
N SER A 18 27.73 -12.17 -3.01
CA SER A 18 27.21 -10.96 -3.65
C SER A 18 25.68 -10.98 -3.83
N CYS A 19 25.00 -12.03 -3.35
CA CYS A 19 23.58 -11.93 -3.11
C CYS A 19 23.40 -10.96 -1.94
N SER A 20 23.46 -9.66 -2.26
CA SER A 20 23.02 -8.63 -1.34
C SER A 20 21.63 -9.07 -0.89
N VAL A 21 21.54 -9.47 0.36
CA VAL A 21 20.28 -9.38 1.10
C VAL A 21 19.80 -7.98 0.81
N PHE A 22 18.81 -7.83 -0.05
CA PHE A 22 18.01 -6.62 -0.07
C PHE A 22 17.59 -6.47 1.38
N ALA A 23 18.22 -5.58 2.11
CA ALA A 23 17.78 -5.18 3.41
C ALA A 23 16.34 -4.79 3.16
N ALA A 24 15.40 -5.50 3.75
CA ALA A 24 13.99 -5.12 3.70
C ALA A 24 14.01 -3.67 4.18
N GLU A 25 13.88 -2.74 3.25
CA GLU A 25 13.90 -1.33 3.54
C GLU A 25 12.79 -1.16 4.55
N ASN A 26 13.12 -0.65 5.75
CA ASN A 26 12.14 -0.55 6.81
C ASN A 26 11.05 0.39 6.31
N VAL A 27 9.94 -0.18 5.86
CA VAL A 27 8.79 0.56 5.38
C VAL A 27 8.37 1.52 6.49
N PRO A 28 8.30 2.85 6.24
CA PRO A 28 8.08 3.84 7.30
C PRO A 28 6.65 3.87 7.82
N TYR A 29 5.82 2.91 7.44
CA TYR A 29 4.42 2.84 7.82
C TYR A 29 3.93 1.41 8.06
N LEU A 30 2.74 1.31 8.62
CA LEU A 30 1.85 0.15 8.58
C LEU A 30 0.50 0.65 8.10
N ILE A 31 -0.12 -0.04 7.15
CA ILE A 31 -1.48 0.25 6.68
C ILE A 31 -2.29 -1.03 6.63
N GLN A 32 -3.57 -0.93 7.01
CA GLN A 32 -4.60 -1.93 6.82
C GLN A 32 -5.86 -1.21 6.35
N GLY A 33 -6.68 -1.84 5.55
CA GLY A 33 -7.90 -1.23 5.06
C GLY A 33 -8.94 -2.25 4.65
N GLU A 34 -10.19 -1.84 4.75
CA GLU A 34 -11.36 -2.60 4.33
C GLU A 34 -12.40 -1.68 3.73
N LEU A 35 -13.28 -2.23 2.93
CA LEU A 35 -14.44 -1.51 2.40
C LEU A 35 -15.65 -1.74 3.33
N SER A 36 -16.36 -0.66 3.61
CA SER A 36 -17.70 -0.71 4.23
C SER A 36 -18.73 -0.21 3.23
N THR A 37 -19.84 -0.92 3.17
CA THR A 37 -21.00 -0.54 2.34
C THR A 37 -22.20 -0.38 3.25
N GLU A 38 -22.93 0.72 3.10
CA GLU A 38 -24.20 0.94 3.73
C GLU A 38 -25.26 1.20 2.65
N GLU A 39 -26.28 0.36 2.62
CA GLU A 39 -27.46 0.54 1.78
C GLU A 39 -28.55 1.20 2.61
N SER A 40 -29.11 2.28 2.10
CA SER A 40 -30.30 2.90 2.67
C SER A 40 -31.33 3.19 1.58
N GLU A 41 -32.60 3.43 1.97
CA GLU A 41 -33.66 3.80 1.02
C GLU A 41 -33.40 5.14 0.30
N ILE A 42 -32.42 5.93 0.76
CA ILE A 42 -32.20 7.30 0.29
C ILE A 42 -30.80 7.47 -0.30
N TYR A 43 -29.81 6.70 0.16
CA TYR A 43 -28.41 6.89 -0.20
C TYR A 43 -27.59 5.62 0.05
N ASP A 44 -26.87 5.20 -0.98
CA ASP A 44 -25.90 4.11 -0.87
C ASP A 44 -24.52 4.71 -0.64
N PHE A 45 -23.81 4.19 0.34
CA PHE A 45 -22.49 4.68 0.72
C PHE A 45 -21.46 3.56 0.61
N MET A 46 -20.31 3.88 0.06
CA MET A 46 -19.11 3.04 0.17
C MET A 46 -17.97 3.83 0.79
N GLY A 47 -17.42 3.30 1.86
CA GLY A 47 -16.29 3.88 2.58
C GLY A 47 -15.05 2.99 2.52
N PHE A 48 -13.89 3.60 2.50
CA PHE A 48 -12.62 2.98 2.77
C PHE A 48 -12.25 3.26 4.21
N ASN A 49 -12.45 2.26 5.07
CA ASN A 49 -11.98 2.28 6.46
C ASN A 49 -10.52 1.88 6.48
N PHE A 50 -9.67 2.67 7.10
CA PHE A 50 -8.26 2.33 7.19
C PHE A 50 -7.68 2.64 8.56
N PHE A 51 -6.71 1.80 8.92
CA PHE A 51 -5.78 1.99 10.01
C PHE A 51 -4.43 2.34 9.41
N PHE A 52 -3.79 3.39 9.90
CA PHE A 52 -2.45 3.79 9.49
C PHE A 52 -1.60 4.11 10.71
N LYS A 53 -0.35 3.61 10.71
CA LYS A 53 0.65 3.95 11.70
C LYS A 53 1.89 4.53 11.03
N ASN A 54 2.30 5.72 11.47
CA ASN A 54 3.60 6.28 11.10
C ASN A 54 4.70 5.57 11.92
N LYS A 55 5.55 4.79 11.25
CA LYS A 55 6.71 4.11 11.85
C LYS A 55 8.01 4.90 11.70
N GLY A 56 7.96 6.01 10.94
CA GLY A 56 9.08 6.90 10.70
C GLY A 56 9.34 7.85 11.88
N GLU A 57 10.37 8.67 11.69
CA GLU A 57 10.83 9.65 12.69
C GLU A 57 10.35 11.08 12.38
N LYS A 58 9.63 11.28 11.27
CA LYS A 58 9.17 12.58 10.79
C LYS A 58 7.66 12.64 10.77
N THR A 59 7.12 13.82 10.98
CA THR A 59 5.69 14.10 10.83
C THR A 59 5.28 14.03 9.36
N ILE A 60 4.19 13.31 9.08
CA ILE A 60 3.64 13.13 7.74
C ILE A 60 2.60 14.21 7.49
N SER A 61 2.72 14.96 6.38
CA SER A 61 1.78 15.99 5.99
C SER A 61 0.80 15.57 4.88
N LYS A 62 1.17 14.54 4.10
CA LYS A 62 0.30 13.99 3.06
C LYS A 62 0.63 12.53 2.77
N LEU A 63 -0.41 11.72 2.53
CA LEU A 63 -0.34 10.35 2.04
C LEU A 63 -0.97 10.25 0.65
N THR A 64 -0.38 9.42 -0.22
CA THR A 64 -1.03 8.92 -1.42
C THR A 64 -1.22 7.43 -1.27
N VAL A 65 -2.46 7.02 -1.02
CA VAL A 65 -2.87 5.62 -0.83
C VAL A 65 -3.33 5.06 -2.14
N VAL A 66 -2.89 3.86 -2.48
CA VAL A 66 -3.29 3.15 -3.70
C VAL A 66 -3.78 1.76 -3.34
N PHE A 67 -4.88 1.34 -3.92
CA PHE A 67 -5.41 -0.01 -3.81
C PHE A 67 -6.27 -0.38 -5.02
N TYR A 68 -6.51 -1.67 -5.15
CA TYR A 68 -7.41 -2.21 -6.17
C TYR A 68 -8.64 -2.79 -5.50
N VAL A 69 -9.77 -2.66 -6.19
CA VAL A 69 -11.06 -3.22 -5.76
C VAL A 69 -11.47 -4.32 -6.73
N PHE A 70 -11.91 -5.44 -6.19
CA PHE A 70 -12.43 -6.57 -6.95
C PHE A 70 -13.79 -6.98 -6.39
N ASP A 71 -14.59 -7.66 -7.20
CA ASP A 71 -15.80 -8.33 -6.76
C ASP A 71 -15.46 -9.66 -6.06
N GLU A 72 -16.48 -10.38 -5.58
CA GLU A 72 -16.32 -11.67 -4.91
C GLU A 72 -15.75 -12.78 -5.81
N ASN A 73 -15.71 -12.59 -7.13
CA ASN A 73 -15.14 -13.53 -8.09
C ASN A 73 -13.71 -13.17 -8.48
N GLY A 74 -13.16 -12.06 -7.95
CA GLY A 74 -11.84 -11.55 -8.27
C GLY A 74 -11.77 -10.79 -9.59
N GLU A 75 -12.93 -10.38 -10.14
CA GLU A 75 -13.01 -9.58 -11.35
C GLU A 75 -13.13 -8.08 -11.01
N PRO A 76 -12.71 -7.18 -11.91
CA PRO A 76 -12.94 -5.75 -11.73
C PRO A 76 -14.44 -5.47 -11.51
N PRO A 77 -14.82 -4.71 -10.48
CA PRO A 77 -16.22 -4.52 -10.14
C PRO A 77 -16.96 -3.76 -11.23
N PHE A 78 -18.18 -4.20 -11.54
CA PHE A 78 -19.08 -3.42 -12.38
C PHE A 78 -19.55 -2.18 -11.61
N GLY A 79 -19.59 -1.02 -12.27
CA GLY A 79 -20.14 0.20 -11.67
C GLY A 79 -19.18 1.01 -10.81
N MET A 80 -17.91 0.57 -10.63
CA MET A 80 -16.92 1.41 -9.98
C MET A 80 -15.53 1.29 -10.63
N LYS A 81 -14.65 2.24 -10.30
CA LYS A 81 -13.24 2.13 -10.71
C LYS A 81 -12.55 1.03 -9.91
N ASN A 82 -11.84 0.17 -10.61
CA ASN A 82 -11.03 -0.88 -9.99
C ASN A 82 -9.76 -0.33 -9.32
N HIS A 83 -9.10 0.67 -9.90
CA HIS A 83 -7.88 1.28 -9.39
C HIS A 83 -8.19 2.60 -8.69
N ILE A 84 -7.98 2.63 -7.38
CA ILE A 84 -8.28 3.76 -6.51
C ILE A 84 -6.98 4.44 -6.09
N VAL A 85 -6.94 5.76 -6.19
CA VAL A 85 -5.83 6.59 -5.70
C VAL A 85 -6.42 7.70 -4.83
N LEU A 86 -6.10 7.67 -3.55
CA LEU A 86 -6.55 8.65 -2.57
C LEU A 86 -5.39 9.56 -2.16
N ASN A 87 -5.63 10.86 -2.16
CA ASN A 87 -4.71 11.85 -1.64
C ASN A 87 -5.25 12.39 -0.32
N ILE A 88 -4.58 12.06 0.78
CA ILE A 88 -5.01 12.38 2.14
C ILE A 88 -4.07 13.44 2.70
N ASN A 89 -4.57 14.66 2.94
CA ASN A 89 -3.85 15.66 3.72
C ASN A 89 -4.03 15.32 5.20
N CYS A 90 -2.96 15.29 5.96
CA CYS A 90 -2.95 14.85 7.34
C CYS A 90 -1.87 15.59 8.14
N ASN A 91 -1.79 15.29 9.41
CA ASN A 91 -0.68 15.69 10.27
C ASN A 91 -0.46 14.54 11.25
N ILE A 92 0.40 13.56 10.87
CA ILE A 92 0.58 12.32 11.61
C ILE A 92 1.99 12.32 12.20
N GLU A 93 2.08 12.44 13.51
CA GLU A 93 3.34 12.48 14.25
C GLU A 93 4.07 11.12 14.23
N PRO A 94 5.38 11.07 14.53
CA PRO A 94 6.11 9.82 14.70
C PRO A 94 5.44 8.87 15.71
N ASN A 95 5.28 7.60 15.31
CA ASN A 95 4.59 6.54 16.05
C ASN A 95 3.08 6.72 16.27
N GLU A 96 2.49 7.80 15.78
CA GLU A 96 1.05 8.02 15.84
C GLU A 96 0.28 7.01 14.98
N ILE A 97 -0.92 6.69 15.46
CA ILE A 97 -1.89 5.82 14.80
C ILE A 97 -3.12 6.67 14.49
N ILE A 98 -3.61 6.54 13.27
CA ILE A 98 -4.90 7.10 12.87
C ILE A 98 -5.81 6.00 12.35
N GLU A 99 -7.10 6.16 12.59
CA GLU A 99 -8.18 5.38 12.02
C GLU A 99 -9.18 6.35 11.43
N ASP A 100 -9.57 6.14 10.18
CA ASP A 100 -10.49 7.04 9.49
C ASP A 100 -11.27 6.28 8.41
N CYS A 101 -12.37 6.90 7.94
CA CYS A 101 -13.21 6.40 6.87
C CYS A 101 -13.34 7.45 5.77
N ILE A 102 -12.92 7.10 4.57
CA ILE A 102 -12.99 8.00 3.41
C ILE A 102 -14.07 7.53 2.46
N SER A 103 -14.99 8.42 2.06
CA SER A 103 -15.99 8.13 1.03
C SER A 103 -15.32 7.81 -0.31
N LEU A 104 -15.84 6.80 -0.99
CA LEU A 104 -15.45 6.40 -2.34
C LEU A 104 -16.49 6.79 -3.40
N ASP A 105 -17.45 7.65 -3.08
CA ASP A 105 -18.54 8.02 -3.98
C ASP A 105 -18.06 8.57 -5.34
N ASP A 106 -16.93 9.28 -5.36
CA ASP A 106 -16.32 9.79 -6.60
C ASP A 106 -15.78 8.69 -7.54
N PHE A 107 -15.70 7.46 -7.06
CA PHE A 107 -15.20 6.31 -7.83
C PHE A 107 -16.31 5.35 -8.25
N ILE A 108 -17.55 5.59 -7.81
CA ILE A 108 -18.71 4.73 -8.05
C ILE A 108 -19.58 5.35 -9.15
N PHE A 109 -19.96 4.53 -10.15
CA PHE A 109 -20.85 4.94 -11.24
C PHE A 109 -22.24 4.31 -11.12
N SER A 110 -22.29 3.13 -10.53
CA SER A 110 -23.51 2.38 -10.25
C SER A 110 -23.24 1.49 -9.05
N PHE A 111 -24.13 1.52 -8.07
CA PHE A 111 -23.99 0.69 -6.88
C PHE A 111 -24.59 -0.69 -7.16
N GLU A 112 -23.80 -1.72 -6.94
CA GLU A 112 -24.28 -3.11 -6.89
C GLU A 112 -23.91 -3.68 -5.52
N SER A 113 -24.88 -4.29 -4.85
CA SER A 113 -24.75 -4.85 -3.50
C SER A 113 -23.99 -6.18 -3.50
N SER A 114 -22.82 -6.24 -4.13
CA SER A 114 -21.95 -7.41 -4.11
C SER A 114 -20.77 -7.18 -3.17
N GLY A 115 -20.24 -8.26 -2.59
CA GLY A 115 -19.07 -8.21 -1.73
C GLY A 115 -17.86 -7.68 -2.52
N TYR A 116 -17.37 -6.52 -2.12
CA TYR A 116 -16.16 -5.93 -2.67
C TYR A 116 -14.97 -6.27 -1.79
N VAL A 117 -13.82 -6.54 -2.40
CA VAL A 117 -12.56 -6.87 -1.73
C VAL A 117 -11.48 -5.90 -2.15
N ILE A 118 -10.72 -5.42 -1.18
CA ILE A 118 -9.48 -4.67 -1.44
C ILE A 118 -8.35 -5.67 -1.65
N ASP A 119 -7.55 -5.41 -2.68
CA ASP A 119 -6.29 -6.08 -2.90
C ASP A 119 -5.20 -5.06 -3.25
N TYR A 120 -3.94 -5.45 -3.02
CA TYR A 120 -2.78 -4.64 -3.39
C TYR A 120 -2.78 -3.24 -2.77
N LEU A 121 -3.05 -3.13 -1.46
CA LEU A 121 -3.06 -1.88 -0.72
C LEU A 121 -1.64 -1.43 -0.36
N TYR A 122 -1.26 -0.22 -0.74
CA TYR A 122 0.04 0.39 -0.39
C TYR A 122 0.01 1.91 -0.37
N ILE A 123 1.04 2.50 0.21
CA ILE A 123 1.30 3.94 0.10
C ILE A 123 2.28 4.18 -1.05
N SER A 124 1.85 4.87 -2.08
CA SER A 124 2.72 5.21 -3.21
C SER A 124 3.61 6.42 -2.93
N GLN A 125 3.19 7.31 -2.03
CA GLN A 125 3.97 8.48 -1.63
C GLN A 125 3.62 8.93 -0.21
N ILE A 126 4.65 9.32 0.53
CA ILE A 126 4.56 10.06 1.79
C ILE A 126 5.27 11.39 1.61
N LEU A 127 4.57 12.50 1.87
CA LEU A 127 5.18 13.82 2.00
C LEU A 127 5.30 14.16 3.49
N TYR A 128 6.48 14.52 3.92
CA TYR A 128 6.76 14.94 5.29
C TYR A 128 6.64 16.46 5.44
N ASP A 129 6.50 16.94 6.65
CA ASP A 129 6.37 18.38 6.99
C ASP A 129 7.62 19.20 6.65
N ASP A 130 8.80 18.57 6.66
CA ASP A 130 10.07 19.17 6.25
C ASP A 130 10.27 19.22 4.72
N GLY A 131 9.31 18.75 3.93
CA GLY A 131 9.35 18.67 2.47
C GLY A 131 10.07 17.44 1.92
N ALA A 132 10.57 16.54 2.76
CA ALA A 132 11.11 15.25 2.30
C ALA A 132 9.98 14.38 1.74
N VAL A 133 10.35 13.48 0.81
CA VAL A 133 9.40 12.57 0.15
C VAL A 133 9.94 11.14 0.21
N TRP A 134 9.09 10.22 0.61
CA TRP A 134 9.29 8.79 0.43
C TRP A 134 8.34 8.27 -0.66
N THR A 135 8.80 7.33 -1.50
CA THR A 135 7.98 6.81 -2.61
C THR A 135 8.11 5.30 -2.78
N ASP A 136 6.97 4.67 -3.08
CA ASP A 136 6.87 3.32 -3.63
C ASP A 136 5.94 3.34 -4.85
N SER A 137 6.49 3.72 -6.00
CA SER A 137 5.70 3.90 -7.23
C SER A 137 5.15 2.60 -7.82
N PHE A 138 5.62 1.45 -7.36
CA PHE A 138 5.28 0.14 -7.93
C PHE A 138 4.59 -0.79 -6.94
N GLY A 139 4.32 -0.35 -5.72
CA GLY A 139 3.69 -1.18 -4.69
C GLY A 139 4.56 -2.37 -4.25
N VAL A 140 5.88 -2.18 -4.18
CA VAL A 140 6.80 -3.23 -3.72
C VAL A 140 6.47 -3.68 -2.29
N PHE A 141 5.86 -2.79 -1.51
CA PHE A 141 5.46 -3.02 -0.13
C PHE A 141 3.94 -3.16 0.05
N ALA A 142 3.21 -3.50 -1.04
CA ALA A 142 1.78 -3.73 -0.97
C ALA A 142 1.42 -4.87 0.00
N THR A 143 0.29 -4.72 0.68
CA THR A 143 -0.36 -5.77 1.47
C THR A 143 -1.48 -6.42 0.68
N TYR A 144 -1.73 -7.70 0.93
CA TYR A 144 -2.74 -8.54 0.30
C TYR A 144 -3.75 -9.00 1.34
#